data_62cf1954cc0dafb14483e9b208bceec0
#
_entry.id   62cf1954cc0dafb14483e9b208bceec0
#
_cell.length_a   1.000
_cell.length_b   1.000
_cell.length_c   1.000
_cell.angle_alpha   90.00
_cell.angle_beta   90.00
_cell.angle_gamma   90.00
#
_symmetry.space_group_name_H-M   'P 1'
#
loop_
_entity.id
_entity.type
_entity.pdbx_description
1 polymer ?
#
loop_
_entity_poly.entity_id
_entity_poly.type
_entity_poly.pdbx_seq_one_letter_code
_entity_poly.pdbx_strand_id
1 'polypeptide(L)'
;MKNVVLLITDTFRYDNLKDYGERPVRTPALDTFMDDHATSVSRFYTGSFPTIPHRTDLARGVLGWPHYGWQPLVQSGPNHIARILGAQGYATQLICDCPHLFNAGFQSGFDAAFQHRGQEADKHLLHLNHPIPEAMPAEKTRRSPNWRGKTLADQHRWLNRYYETEAEMFSAKTSATAVRWLEENYKAPPFFLWVDLFDPHEPWDPPEYMVDRYDPEYSGEPMIHCNYGHATDYTETELHNLWAHYAAEAELVDRHIGSILQKIDDLALWDDTVVIVTSDHGTSIGEHDRTGKSNINDADDKE
;
A
#
# COMPACT_ATOMS: atom_id res chain seq x y z
N MET A 1 2.17 -23.22 18.73
CA MET A 1 2.44 -22.57 17.42
C MET A 1 2.18 -21.09 17.60
N LYS A 2 3.01 -20.22 17.03
CA LYS A 2 2.78 -18.76 17.08
C LYS A 2 1.82 -18.32 15.99
N ASN A 3 1.03 -17.29 16.25
CA ASN A 3 0.29 -16.58 15.22
C ASN A 3 1.25 -15.86 14.27
N VAL A 4 0.78 -15.53 13.08
CA VAL A 4 1.54 -14.72 12.11
C VAL A 4 0.66 -13.59 11.61
N VAL A 5 1.15 -12.35 11.73
CA VAL A 5 0.54 -11.16 11.14
C VAL A 5 1.52 -10.59 10.11
N LEU A 6 1.11 -10.55 8.87
CA LEU A 6 1.89 -9.96 7.77
C LEU A 6 1.18 -8.68 7.31
N LEU A 7 1.84 -7.54 7.53
CA LEU A 7 1.39 -6.23 7.09
C LEU A 7 2.23 -5.82 5.87
N ILE A 8 1.59 -5.63 4.74
CA ILE A 8 2.25 -5.18 3.51
C ILE A 8 1.67 -3.82 3.14
N THR A 9 2.56 -2.90 2.78
CA THR A 9 2.21 -1.61 2.18
C THR A 9 2.74 -1.58 0.75
N ASP A 10 1.98 -1.00 -0.17
CA ASP A 10 2.44 -0.83 -1.55
C ASP A 10 3.19 0.50 -1.68
N THR A 11 4.36 0.49 -2.28
CA THR A 11 5.13 1.70 -2.60
C THR A 11 5.65 2.48 -1.37
N PHE A 12 5.67 1.91 -0.17
CA PHE A 12 6.22 2.56 1.01
C PHE A 12 7.75 2.49 0.99
N ARG A 13 8.41 3.62 0.80
CA ARG A 13 9.86 3.72 0.71
C ARG A 13 10.52 3.53 2.08
N TYR A 14 11.61 2.78 2.12
CA TYR A 14 12.36 2.56 3.36
C TYR A 14 12.98 3.85 3.92
N ASP A 15 13.32 4.81 3.03
CA ASP A 15 13.86 6.11 3.41
C ASP A 15 12.82 7.07 4.02
N ASN A 16 11.56 6.64 4.16
CA ASN A 16 10.58 7.31 5.03
C ASN A 16 10.82 7.03 6.52
N LEU A 17 11.52 5.94 6.85
CA LEU A 17 11.79 5.57 8.24
C LEU A 17 12.92 6.42 8.82
N LYS A 18 12.81 6.77 10.11
CA LYS A 18 13.70 7.71 10.81
C LYS A 18 15.21 7.45 10.65
N ASP A 19 15.60 6.18 10.53
CA ASP A 19 17.01 5.78 10.52
C ASP A 19 17.62 5.76 9.12
N TYR A 20 16.81 5.95 8.07
CA TYR A 20 17.23 5.72 6.68
C TYR A 20 17.00 6.90 5.75
N GLY A 21 16.18 7.89 6.15
CA GLY A 21 15.76 8.98 5.28
C GLY A 21 16.49 10.29 5.47
N GLU A 22 16.73 10.99 4.38
CA GLU A 22 17.19 12.39 4.38
C GLU A 22 16.02 13.38 4.44
N ARG A 23 14.84 12.97 3.97
CA ARG A 23 13.60 13.77 4.00
C ARG A 23 12.69 13.19 5.08
N PRO A 24 12.47 13.90 6.21
CA PRO A 24 11.73 13.34 7.33
C PRO A 24 10.24 13.16 6.96
N VAL A 25 9.80 11.93 6.93
CA VAL A 25 8.39 11.56 6.98
C VAL A 25 8.06 11.15 8.41
N ARG A 26 6.87 11.50 8.88
CA ARG A 26 6.46 11.19 10.25
C ARG A 26 5.90 9.78 10.32
N THR A 27 6.69 8.88 10.93
CA THR A 27 6.34 7.46 11.07
C THR A 27 6.44 6.99 12.53
N PRO A 28 5.79 7.68 13.51
CA PRO A 28 5.98 7.39 14.92
C PRO A 28 5.53 5.99 15.35
N ALA A 29 4.57 5.39 14.67
CA ALA A 29 4.12 4.04 15.00
C ALA A 29 5.12 2.97 14.55
N LEU A 30 5.64 3.08 13.34
CA LEU A 30 6.72 2.20 12.85
C LEU A 30 8.02 2.43 13.62
N ASP A 31 8.35 3.68 13.96
CA ASP A 31 9.52 4.01 14.77
C ASP A 31 9.45 3.32 16.13
N THR A 32 8.31 3.39 16.82
CA THR A 32 8.09 2.69 18.10
C THR A 32 8.16 1.17 17.93
N PHE A 33 7.54 0.65 16.89
CA PHE A 33 7.59 -0.78 16.60
C PHE A 33 9.01 -1.27 16.34
N MET A 34 9.82 -0.50 15.61
CA MET A 34 11.23 -0.80 15.35
C MET A 34 12.06 -0.81 16.63
N ASP A 35 11.84 0.17 17.51
CA ASP A 35 12.60 0.30 18.75
C ASP A 35 12.26 -0.79 19.77
N ASP A 36 10.99 -1.13 19.93
CA ASP A 36 10.51 -1.92 21.05
C ASP A 36 10.25 -3.40 20.71
N HIS A 37 9.92 -3.72 19.46
CA HIS A 37 9.39 -5.05 19.10
C HIS A 37 10.03 -5.70 17.88
N ALA A 38 10.80 -4.98 17.05
CA ALA A 38 11.24 -5.51 15.78
C ALA A 38 12.76 -5.62 15.65
N THR A 39 13.16 -6.46 14.72
CA THR A 39 14.51 -6.46 14.14
C THR A 39 14.41 -5.88 12.75
N SER A 40 15.05 -4.73 12.53
CA SER A 40 15.08 -4.07 11.23
C SER A 40 16.08 -4.73 10.29
N VAL A 41 15.69 -4.92 9.03
CA VAL A 41 16.55 -5.47 7.98
C VAL A 41 16.84 -4.35 6.98
N SER A 42 18.03 -3.76 7.06
CA SER A 42 18.43 -2.60 6.26
C SER A 42 18.81 -2.90 4.80
N ARG A 43 18.95 -4.17 4.44
CA ARG A 43 19.28 -4.62 3.08
C ARG A 43 18.28 -5.68 2.63
N PHE A 44 17.05 -5.24 2.45
CA PHE A 44 15.95 -6.08 1.99
C PHE A 44 15.50 -5.57 0.61
N TYR A 45 15.77 -6.34 -0.42
CA TYR A 45 15.51 -5.96 -1.81
C TYR A 45 14.34 -6.75 -2.36
N THR A 46 13.48 -6.08 -3.12
CA THR A 46 12.40 -6.77 -3.83
C THR A 46 12.97 -7.75 -4.87
N GLY A 47 12.40 -8.94 -4.94
CA GLY A 47 12.81 -9.96 -5.92
C GLY A 47 12.15 -9.73 -7.27
N SER A 48 10.84 -9.71 -7.30
CA SER A 48 10.03 -9.44 -8.49
C SER A 48 9.28 -8.14 -8.34
N PHE A 49 9.03 -7.44 -9.46
CA PHE A 49 8.47 -6.09 -9.51
C PHE A 49 7.37 -6.00 -10.60
N PRO A 50 6.34 -5.18 -10.45
CA PRO A 50 5.90 -4.50 -9.23
C PRO A 50 4.88 -5.35 -8.44
N THR A 51 3.90 -4.75 -7.81
CA THR A 51 2.80 -5.25 -6.96
C THR A 51 2.50 -6.76 -7.05
N ILE A 52 1.92 -7.25 -8.15
CA ILE A 52 1.50 -8.67 -8.28
C ILE A 52 2.67 -9.64 -8.40
N PRO A 53 3.73 -9.37 -9.16
CA PRO A 53 4.94 -10.21 -9.13
C PRO A 53 5.54 -10.36 -7.74
N HIS A 54 5.66 -9.26 -6.95
CA HIS A 54 6.18 -9.32 -5.60
C HIS A 54 5.28 -10.16 -4.67
N ARG A 55 3.94 -9.92 -4.66
CA ARG A 55 3.01 -10.73 -3.85
C ARG A 55 3.01 -12.18 -4.27
N THR A 56 3.28 -12.47 -5.54
CA THR A 56 3.43 -13.85 -6.04
C THR A 56 4.67 -14.50 -5.41
N ASP A 57 5.79 -13.79 -5.32
CA ASP A 57 6.99 -14.28 -4.66
C ASP A 57 6.72 -14.62 -3.19
N LEU A 58 6.06 -13.70 -2.45
CA LEU A 58 5.69 -13.91 -1.06
C LEU A 58 4.72 -15.09 -0.89
N ALA A 59 3.67 -15.14 -1.71
CA ALA A 59 2.66 -16.18 -1.61
C ALA A 59 3.23 -17.58 -1.91
N ARG A 60 4.22 -17.67 -2.78
CA ARG A 60 4.81 -18.94 -3.25
C ARG A 60 6.14 -19.30 -2.61
N GLY A 61 6.82 -18.35 -1.96
CA GLY A 61 8.14 -18.54 -1.38
C GLY A 61 9.24 -18.79 -2.42
N VAL A 62 9.07 -18.29 -3.64
CA VAL A 62 10.03 -18.43 -4.74
C VAL A 62 10.08 -17.14 -5.55
N LEU A 63 11.28 -16.75 -6.01
CA LEU A 63 11.44 -15.62 -6.91
C LEU A 63 10.85 -15.96 -8.28
N GLY A 64 9.92 -15.15 -8.74
CA GLY A 64 9.25 -15.34 -10.03
C GLY A 64 10.00 -14.77 -11.22
N TRP A 65 10.74 -13.70 -11.02
CA TRP A 65 11.53 -13.05 -12.06
C TRP A 65 12.67 -13.96 -12.58
N PRO A 66 12.87 -14.07 -13.92
CA PRO A 66 12.12 -13.43 -15.02
C PRO A 66 10.93 -14.26 -15.56
N HIS A 67 10.51 -15.30 -14.87
CA HIS A 67 9.55 -16.28 -15.40
C HIS A 67 8.09 -15.88 -15.21
N TYR A 68 7.81 -15.08 -14.18
CA TYR A 68 6.46 -14.60 -13.87
C TYR A 68 6.46 -13.06 -13.90
N GLY A 69 5.55 -12.51 -14.66
CA GLY A 69 5.26 -11.08 -14.68
C GLY A 69 3.91 -10.79 -14.03
N TRP A 70 3.28 -9.72 -14.47
CA TRP A 70 1.92 -9.36 -14.05
C TRP A 70 0.90 -10.32 -14.64
N GLN A 71 0.55 -11.34 -13.90
CA GLN A 71 -0.37 -12.40 -14.32
C GLN A 71 -1.16 -12.94 -13.12
N PRO A 72 -2.32 -13.58 -13.36
CA PRO A 72 -3.05 -14.26 -12.30
C PRO A 72 -2.16 -15.27 -11.57
N LEU A 73 -2.35 -15.38 -10.25
CA LEU A 73 -1.66 -16.37 -9.44
C LEU A 73 -2.06 -17.78 -9.92
N VAL A 74 -1.08 -18.58 -10.31
CA VAL A 74 -1.31 -19.96 -10.74
C VAL A 74 -1.77 -20.77 -9.53
N GLN A 75 -3.04 -21.16 -9.53
CA GLN A 75 -3.69 -21.86 -8.43
C GLN A 75 -3.36 -23.37 -8.33
N SER A 76 -2.66 -23.92 -9.32
CA SER A 76 -2.28 -25.33 -9.32
C SER A 76 -1.08 -25.60 -8.43
N GLY A 77 -1.32 -26.32 -7.34
CA GLY A 77 -0.28 -26.81 -6.44
C GLY A 77 -0.39 -26.30 -5.00
N PRO A 78 0.31 -26.98 -4.06
CA PRO A 78 0.27 -26.66 -2.64
C PRO A 78 1.06 -25.39 -2.25
N ASN A 79 1.76 -24.76 -3.20
CA ASN A 79 2.74 -23.72 -2.96
C ASN A 79 2.09 -22.33 -2.80
N HIS A 80 1.13 -22.20 -1.91
CA HIS A 80 0.62 -20.93 -1.43
C HIS A 80 0.74 -20.91 0.09
N ILE A 81 1.41 -19.91 0.65
CA ILE A 81 1.72 -19.86 2.08
C ILE A 81 0.47 -20.03 2.96
N ALA A 82 -0.65 -19.41 2.61
CA ALA A 82 -1.89 -19.55 3.36
C ALA A 82 -2.40 -21.01 3.33
N ARG A 83 -2.31 -21.72 2.20
CA ARG A 83 -2.67 -23.13 2.12
C ARG A 83 -1.74 -24.02 2.92
N ILE A 84 -0.43 -23.73 2.90
CA ILE A 84 0.56 -24.48 3.66
C ILE A 84 0.28 -24.32 5.15
N LEU A 85 0.04 -23.11 5.62
CA LEU A 85 -0.29 -22.82 7.01
C LEU A 85 -1.67 -23.39 7.40
N GLY A 86 -2.68 -23.28 6.55
CA GLY A 86 -3.99 -23.88 6.75
C GLY A 86 -3.91 -25.41 6.93
N ALA A 87 -3.08 -26.10 6.13
CA ALA A 87 -2.81 -27.51 6.28
C ALA A 87 -2.11 -27.88 7.61
N GLN A 88 -1.49 -26.90 8.27
CA GLN A 88 -0.91 -27.05 9.61
C GLN A 88 -1.87 -26.61 10.75
N GLY A 89 -3.12 -26.31 10.42
CA GLY A 89 -4.15 -25.95 11.40
C GLY A 89 -4.27 -24.46 11.71
N TYR A 90 -3.67 -23.58 10.90
CA TYR A 90 -3.89 -22.14 10.99
C TYR A 90 -5.23 -21.74 10.37
N ALA A 91 -5.96 -20.85 11.05
CA ALA A 91 -6.99 -20.06 10.39
C ALA A 91 -6.33 -18.98 9.52
N THR A 92 -6.68 -18.91 8.25
CA THR A 92 -6.00 -18.01 7.30
C THR A 92 -6.94 -16.93 6.77
N GLN A 93 -6.58 -15.66 6.98
CA GLN A 93 -7.37 -14.50 6.59
C GLN A 93 -6.56 -13.53 5.74
N LEU A 94 -7.12 -13.09 4.61
CA LEU A 94 -6.66 -11.94 3.83
C LEU A 94 -7.60 -10.75 4.04
N ILE A 95 -7.04 -9.58 4.36
CA ILE A 95 -7.75 -8.30 4.38
C ILE A 95 -6.95 -7.34 3.52
N CYS A 96 -7.56 -6.75 2.49
CA CYS A 96 -6.84 -5.83 1.59
C CYS A 96 -7.75 -4.75 1.01
N ASP A 97 -7.14 -3.73 0.43
CA ASP A 97 -7.78 -2.73 -0.43
C ASP A 97 -7.16 -2.70 -1.84
N CYS A 98 -6.09 -3.45 -2.08
CA CYS A 98 -5.50 -3.62 -3.39
C CYS A 98 -6.41 -4.43 -4.34
N PRO A 99 -7.02 -3.82 -5.38
CA PRO A 99 -7.93 -4.52 -6.28
C PRO A 99 -7.21 -5.59 -7.12
N HIS A 100 -5.92 -5.43 -7.33
CA HIS A 100 -5.11 -6.32 -8.14
C HIS A 100 -4.98 -7.72 -7.52
N LEU A 101 -4.94 -7.83 -6.18
CA LEU A 101 -4.85 -9.13 -5.51
C LEU A 101 -6.07 -10.02 -5.81
N PHE A 102 -7.27 -9.45 -5.70
CA PHE A 102 -8.50 -10.19 -6.01
C PHE A 102 -8.61 -10.51 -7.50
N ASN A 103 -8.24 -9.57 -8.37
CA ASN A 103 -8.21 -9.80 -9.82
C ASN A 103 -7.22 -10.91 -10.21
N ALA A 104 -6.11 -11.03 -9.49
CA ALA A 104 -5.11 -12.06 -9.70
C ALA A 104 -5.40 -13.39 -8.97
N GLY A 105 -6.46 -13.46 -8.14
CA GLY A 105 -6.91 -14.70 -7.53
C GLY A 105 -6.23 -15.07 -6.21
N PHE A 106 -5.53 -14.14 -5.54
CA PHE A 106 -4.82 -14.41 -4.27
C PHE A 106 -5.74 -14.90 -3.16
N GLN A 107 -6.98 -14.39 -3.09
CA GLN A 107 -7.96 -14.78 -2.08
C GLN A 107 -8.24 -16.28 -2.05
N SER A 108 -8.03 -16.97 -3.16
CA SER A 108 -8.32 -18.42 -3.25
C SER A 108 -7.38 -19.30 -2.41
N GLY A 109 -6.30 -18.74 -1.90
CA GLY A 109 -5.36 -19.43 -1.02
C GLY A 109 -5.77 -19.45 0.44
N PHE A 110 -6.66 -18.56 0.86
CA PHE A 110 -7.07 -18.33 2.24
C PHE A 110 -8.41 -19.00 2.58
N ASP A 111 -8.66 -19.25 3.87
CA ASP A 111 -9.97 -19.68 4.34
C ASP A 111 -11.03 -18.60 4.17
N ALA A 112 -10.64 -17.33 4.40
CA ALA A 112 -11.51 -16.19 4.18
C ALA A 112 -10.70 -14.97 3.66
N ALA A 113 -11.39 -14.10 2.90
CA ALA A 113 -10.80 -12.88 2.37
C ALA A 113 -11.82 -11.76 2.34
N PHE A 114 -11.35 -10.54 2.60
CA PHE A 114 -12.16 -9.33 2.53
C PHE A 114 -11.39 -8.23 1.79
N GLN A 115 -12.10 -7.49 0.92
CA GLN A 115 -11.52 -6.39 0.15
C GLN A 115 -12.34 -5.12 0.31
N HIS A 116 -11.70 -4.02 0.71
CA HIS A 116 -12.22 -2.68 0.50
C HIS A 116 -12.06 -2.26 -0.97
N ARG A 117 -13.12 -1.63 -1.54
CA ARG A 117 -13.20 -1.29 -2.96
C ARG A 117 -13.01 0.20 -3.19
N GLY A 118 -12.45 0.57 -4.35
CA GLY A 118 -12.36 1.97 -4.80
C GLY A 118 -10.96 2.51 -5.01
N GLN A 119 -9.91 1.73 -4.73
CA GLN A 119 -8.53 2.11 -5.04
C GLN A 119 -8.29 2.22 -6.56
N GLU A 120 -7.13 2.76 -6.94
CA GLU A 120 -6.73 2.97 -8.33
C GLU A 120 -7.08 1.79 -9.23
N ALA A 121 -7.61 2.09 -10.39
CA ALA A 121 -8.01 1.13 -11.41
C ALA A 121 -9.09 0.10 -11.00
N ASP A 122 -9.68 0.22 -9.82
CA ASP A 122 -10.79 -0.65 -9.42
C ASP A 122 -12.01 -0.41 -10.33
N LYS A 123 -12.59 -1.49 -10.83
CA LYS A 123 -13.84 -1.47 -11.60
C LYS A 123 -15.05 -1.44 -10.66
N HIS A 124 -15.14 -0.37 -9.89
CA HIS A 124 -16.21 -0.15 -8.92
C HIS A 124 -17.48 0.42 -9.58
N LEU A 125 -18.44 0.87 -8.76
CA LEU A 125 -19.74 1.36 -9.26
C LEU A 125 -19.59 2.57 -10.18
N LEU A 126 -20.21 2.50 -11.36
CA LEU A 126 -20.24 3.59 -12.33
C LEU A 126 -21.53 4.41 -12.17
N HIS A 127 -21.39 5.71 -11.91
CA HIS A 127 -22.51 6.65 -11.75
C HIS A 127 -22.49 7.68 -12.89
N LEU A 128 -23.12 7.37 -14.00
CA LEU A 128 -23.06 8.18 -15.23
C LEU A 128 -23.62 9.60 -15.10
N ASN A 129 -24.48 9.86 -14.12
CA ASN A 129 -25.04 11.19 -13.90
C ASN A 129 -24.11 12.14 -13.14
N HIS A 130 -22.97 11.64 -12.65
CA HIS A 130 -21.97 12.46 -12.00
C HIS A 130 -20.83 12.71 -12.99
N PRO A 131 -20.54 13.97 -13.35
CA PRO A 131 -19.39 14.29 -14.19
C PRO A 131 -18.09 13.91 -13.47
N ILE A 132 -17.14 13.43 -14.25
CA ILE A 132 -15.80 13.12 -13.72
C ILE A 132 -15.03 14.44 -13.68
N PRO A 133 -14.61 14.90 -12.50
CA PRO A 133 -13.82 16.14 -12.41
C PRO A 133 -12.45 15.95 -13.02
N GLU A 134 -11.78 17.02 -13.33
CA GLU A 134 -10.34 17.05 -13.54
C GLU A 134 -9.67 17.20 -12.17
N ALA A 135 -8.87 16.20 -11.78
CA ALA A 135 -8.27 16.16 -10.46
C ALA A 135 -6.93 16.92 -10.40
N MET A 136 -6.23 16.94 -11.53
CA MET A 136 -4.96 17.64 -11.74
C MET A 136 -4.69 17.74 -13.25
N PRO A 137 -3.73 18.60 -13.72
CA PRO A 137 -3.42 18.73 -15.13
C PRO A 137 -3.06 17.39 -15.79
N ALA A 138 -3.76 17.05 -16.89
CA ALA A 138 -3.68 15.73 -17.50
C ALA A 138 -2.29 15.36 -18.07
N GLU A 139 -1.45 16.36 -18.38
CA GLU A 139 -0.07 16.20 -18.82
C GLU A 139 0.89 15.86 -17.68
N LYS A 140 0.47 16.10 -16.44
CA LYS A 140 1.27 15.90 -15.21
C LYS A 140 0.92 14.61 -14.47
N THR A 141 0.09 13.75 -15.06
CA THR A 141 -0.35 12.50 -14.45
C THR A 141 -0.47 11.40 -15.50
N ARG A 142 -0.55 10.16 -15.02
CA ARG A 142 -0.73 9.00 -15.88
C ARG A 142 -2.16 8.92 -16.41
N ARG A 143 -2.31 8.76 -17.73
CA ARG A 143 -3.62 8.54 -18.37
C ARG A 143 -4.11 7.12 -18.11
N SER A 144 -5.37 7.00 -17.74
CA SER A 144 -6.04 5.70 -17.73
C SER A 144 -6.48 5.33 -19.15
N PRO A 145 -5.88 4.31 -19.80
CA PRO A 145 -6.21 3.96 -21.18
C PRO A 145 -7.63 3.44 -21.33
N ASN A 146 -8.25 3.00 -20.25
CA ASN A 146 -9.52 2.29 -20.27
C ASN A 146 -10.71 3.07 -19.69
N TRP A 147 -10.50 4.32 -19.22
CA TRP A 147 -11.51 5.04 -18.49
C TRP A 147 -11.96 6.33 -19.16
N ARG A 148 -12.70 6.21 -20.28
CA ARG A 148 -13.38 7.34 -20.95
C ARG A 148 -12.46 8.54 -21.26
N GLY A 149 -11.16 8.30 -21.48
CA GLY A 149 -10.17 9.35 -21.78
C GLY A 149 -9.73 10.20 -20.57
N LYS A 150 -10.10 9.77 -19.36
CA LYS A 150 -9.71 10.43 -18.11
C LYS A 150 -8.41 9.86 -17.55
N THR A 151 -7.82 10.57 -16.58
CA THR A 151 -6.62 10.13 -15.85
C THR A 151 -6.97 9.19 -14.71
N LEU A 152 -5.96 8.55 -14.12
CA LEU A 152 -6.15 7.73 -12.92
C LEU A 152 -6.51 8.60 -11.70
N ALA A 153 -5.94 9.80 -11.60
CA ALA A 153 -6.30 10.78 -10.56
C ALA A 153 -7.77 11.20 -10.66
N ASP A 154 -8.28 11.48 -11.89
CA ASP A 154 -9.69 11.81 -12.11
C ASP A 154 -10.60 10.65 -11.67
N GLN A 155 -10.23 9.43 -12.04
CA GLN A 155 -10.97 8.24 -11.69
C GLN A 155 -11.02 8.04 -10.18
N HIS A 156 -9.88 8.18 -9.51
CA HIS A 156 -9.75 8.04 -8.07
C HIS A 156 -10.67 9.04 -7.33
N ARG A 157 -10.54 10.33 -7.61
CA ARG A 157 -11.38 11.35 -6.99
C ARG A 157 -12.86 11.17 -7.31
N TRP A 158 -13.20 10.72 -8.48
CA TRP A 158 -14.58 10.45 -8.82
C TRP A 158 -15.17 9.24 -8.07
N LEU A 159 -14.42 8.16 -7.94
CA LEU A 159 -14.84 6.98 -7.17
C LEU A 159 -15.01 7.31 -5.68
N ASN A 160 -14.10 8.13 -5.14
CA ASN A 160 -13.99 8.43 -3.72
C ASN A 160 -14.62 9.79 -3.34
N ARG A 161 -15.37 10.42 -4.22
CA ARG A 161 -15.98 11.75 -4.02
C ARG A 161 -16.88 11.89 -2.78
N TYR A 162 -17.21 10.81 -2.12
CA TYR A 162 -18.00 10.80 -0.89
C TYR A 162 -17.14 10.66 0.37
N TYR A 163 -15.83 10.60 0.23
CA TYR A 163 -14.93 10.57 1.37
C TYR A 163 -14.85 11.98 1.96
N GLU A 164 -15.25 12.11 3.22
CA GLU A 164 -15.29 13.38 3.93
C GLU A 164 -14.34 13.41 5.13
N THR A 165 -13.96 12.23 5.63
CA THR A 165 -13.15 12.10 6.84
C THR A 165 -12.05 11.05 6.66
N GLU A 166 -11.01 11.14 7.49
CA GLU A 166 -9.91 10.17 7.53
C GLU A 166 -10.40 8.72 7.70
N ALA A 167 -11.48 8.51 8.46
CA ALA A 167 -12.03 7.16 8.68
C ALA A 167 -12.56 6.48 7.42
N GLU A 168 -12.75 7.24 6.34
CA GLU A 168 -13.21 6.75 5.05
C GLU A 168 -12.08 6.43 4.08
N MET A 169 -10.83 6.81 4.42
CA MET A 169 -9.65 6.47 3.65
C MET A 169 -9.38 4.96 3.65
N PHE A 170 -8.68 4.47 2.66
CA PHE A 170 -8.49 3.02 2.46
C PHE A 170 -7.69 2.38 3.58
N SER A 171 -6.54 2.97 3.92
CA SER A 171 -5.69 2.50 5.01
C SER A 171 -6.44 2.48 6.36
N ALA A 172 -7.31 3.48 6.62
CA ALA A 172 -8.16 3.52 7.80
C ALA A 172 -9.16 2.37 7.85
N LYS A 173 -9.90 2.14 6.76
CA LYS A 173 -10.89 1.07 6.66
C LYS A 173 -10.28 -0.31 6.76
N THR A 174 -9.18 -0.53 6.05
CA THR A 174 -8.48 -1.81 6.01
C THR A 174 -7.90 -2.15 7.37
N SER A 175 -7.26 -1.17 8.03
CA SER A 175 -6.74 -1.34 9.39
C SER A 175 -7.86 -1.53 10.42
N ALA A 176 -8.95 -0.77 10.35
CA ALA A 176 -10.11 -0.96 11.24
C ALA A 176 -10.71 -2.37 11.10
N THR A 177 -10.75 -2.91 9.86
CA THR A 177 -11.21 -4.28 9.63
C THR A 177 -10.24 -5.31 10.24
N ALA A 178 -8.93 -5.08 10.13
CA ALA A 178 -7.92 -5.94 10.75
C ALA A 178 -7.97 -5.89 12.29
N VAL A 179 -8.11 -4.69 12.87
CA VAL A 179 -8.29 -4.47 14.31
C VAL A 179 -9.49 -5.25 14.84
N ARG A 180 -10.64 -5.09 14.17
CA ARG A 180 -11.84 -5.83 14.52
C ARG A 180 -11.65 -7.33 14.40
N TRP A 181 -11.03 -7.81 13.32
CA TRP A 181 -10.77 -9.23 13.12
C TRP A 181 -9.89 -9.81 14.23
N LEU A 182 -8.84 -9.11 14.64
CA LEU A 182 -7.97 -9.50 15.76
C LEU A 182 -8.77 -9.59 17.06
N GLU A 183 -9.60 -8.57 17.36
CA GLU A 183 -10.42 -8.54 18.58
C GLU A 183 -11.42 -9.71 18.65
N GLU A 184 -12.00 -10.09 17.51
CA GLU A 184 -12.96 -11.20 17.43
C GLU A 184 -12.28 -12.58 17.46
N ASN A 185 -10.98 -12.70 17.04
CA ASN A 185 -10.34 -14.00 16.78
C ASN A 185 -9.08 -14.29 17.61
N TYR A 186 -8.62 -13.40 18.49
CA TYR A 186 -7.34 -13.57 19.21
C TYR A 186 -7.25 -14.82 20.09
N LYS A 187 -8.38 -15.45 20.46
CA LYS A 187 -8.46 -16.72 21.20
C LYS A 187 -8.64 -17.95 20.31
N ALA A 188 -8.73 -17.74 19.00
CA ALA A 188 -8.87 -18.85 18.04
C ALA A 188 -7.58 -19.69 17.97
N PRO A 189 -7.60 -20.85 17.28
CA PRO A 189 -6.38 -21.58 16.92
C PRO A 189 -5.37 -20.66 16.25
N PRO A 190 -4.07 -21.04 16.15
CA PRO A 190 -3.09 -20.17 15.53
C PRO A 190 -3.59 -19.65 14.19
N PHE A 191 -3.38 -18.39 13.93
CA PHE A 191 -3.87 -17.73 12.72
C PHE A 191 -2.73 -17.15 11.89
N PHE A 192 -2.98 -17.05 10.60
CA PHE A 192 -2.21 -16.26 9.64
C PHE A 192 -3.11 -15.15 9.10
N LEU A 193 -2.84 -13.92 9.51
CA LEU A 193 -3.51 -12.73 9.04
C LEU A 193 -2.57 -11.98 8.08
N TRP A 194 -2.97 -11.87 6.81
CA TRP A 194 -2.32 -11.02 5.82
C TRP A 194 -3.17 -9.78 5.62
N VAL A 195 -2.62 -8.61 5.99
CA VAL A 195 -3.21 -7.31 5.73
C VAL A 195 -2.39 -6.63 4.64
N ASP A 196 -3.01 -6.27 3.55
CA ASP A 196 -2.37 -5.66 2.39
C ASP A 196 -2.99 -4.29 2.14
N LEU A 197 -2.22 -3.25 2.48
CA LEU A 197 -2.57 -1.85 2.30
C LEU A 197 -2.02 -1.40 0.94
N PHE A 198 -2.89 -0.92 0.07
CA PHE A 198 -2.43 -0.39 -1.21
C PHE A 198 -1.82 1.01 -1.06
N ASP A 199 -2.23 1.76 -0.03
CA ASP A 199 -1.53 3.00 0.31
C ASP A 199 -0.11 2.66 0.86
N PRO A 200 0.89 3.54 0.61
CA PRO A 200 0.87 4.80 -0.12
C PRO A 200 1.10 4.69 -1.63
N HIS A 201 0.50 3.72 -2.34
CA HIS A 201 0.46 3.72 -3.80
C HIS A 201 -0.31 4.96 -4.29
N GLU A 202 0.13 5.57 -5.37
CA GLU A 202 -0.60 6.68 -5.98
C GLU A 202 -2.01 6.25 -6.47
N PRO A 203 -3.01 7.14 -6.52
CA PRO A 203 -2.98 8.57 -6.25
C PRO A 203 -2.89 8.89 -4.75
N TRP A 204 -2.09 9.91 -4.40
CA TRP A 204 -1.88 10.36 -3.04
C TRP A 204 -2.87 11.49 -2.71
N ASP A 205 -3.96 11.13 -2.08
CA ASP A 205 -5.05 12.07 -1.74
C ASP A 205 -5.41 11.99 -0.24
N PRO A 206 -4.39 12.13 0.66
CA PRO A 206 -4.60 12.10 2.10
C PRO A 206 -5.35 13.34 2.56
N PRO A 207 -5.81 13.38 3.83
CA PRO A 207 -6.43 14.59 4.37
C PRO A 207 -5.54 15.83 4.22
N GLU A 208 -6.09 16.94 3.72
CA GLU A 208 -5.38 18.18 3.41
C GLU A 208 -4.51 18.67 4.59
N TYR A 209 -5.02 18.61 5.83
CA TYR A 209 -4.27 19.01 7.02
C TYR A 209 -2.97 18.20 7.26
N MET A 210 -2.83 17.05 6.63
CA MET A 210 -1.59 16.26 6.68
C MET A 210 -0.61 16.76 5.61
N VAL A 211 -1.10 17.11 4.42
CA VAL A 211 -0.28 17.70 3.35
C VAL A 211 0.30 19.05 3.79
N ASP A 212 -0.50 19.88 4.46
CA ASP A 212 -0.09 21.19 5.00
C ASP A 212 1.12 21.12 5.96
N ARG A 213 1.39 19.98 6.54
CA ARG A 213 2.59 19.79 7.39
C ARG A 213 3.89 19.74 6.59
N TYR A 214 3.81 19.34 5.34
CA TYR A 214 4.94 19.16 4.45
C TYR A 214 5.09 20.27 3.42
N ASP A 215 3.97 20.92 3.05
CA ASP A 215 3.97 21.99 2.04
C ASP A 215 2.88 23.05 2.32
N PRO A 216 2.99 23.81 3.43
CA PRO A 216 1.95 24.76 3.87
C PRO A 216 1.80 26.00 2.96
N GLU A 217 2.80 26.27 2.12
CA GLU A 217 2.83 27.49 1.27
C GLU A 217 2.35 27.22 -0.16
N TYR A 218 2.09 25.97 -0.51
CA TYR A 218 1.65 25.65 -1.87
C TYR A 218 0.23 26.13 -2.13
N SER A 219 0.04 26.79 -3.27
CA SER A 219 -1.25 27.36 -3.69
C SER A 219 -1.65 26.98 -5.12
N GLY A 220 -0.93 26.02 -5.70
CA GLY A 220 -1.23 25.48 -7.04
C GLY A 220 -2.26 24.35 -7.01
N GLU A 221 -2.48 23.71 -8.16
CA GLU A 221 -3.28 22.50 -8.24
C GLU A 221 -2.58 21.34 -7.51
N PRO A 222 -3.27 20.55 -6.69
CA PRO A 222 -2.68 19.45 -5.95
C PRO A 222 -2.05 18.40 -6.87
N MET A 223 -0.79 18.03 -6.62
CA MET A 223 -0.07 17.00 -7.37
C MET A 223 -0.26 15.64 -6.71
N ILE A 224 -1.39 14.98 -6.95
CA ILE A 224 -1.77 13.73 -6.28
C ILE A 224 -1.33 12.46 -7.02
N HIS A 225 -0.74 12.59 -8.20
CA HIS A 225 -0.34 11.42 -9.00
C HIS A 225 0.82 11.78 -9.92
N CYS A 226 1.79 10.89 -10.04
CA CYS A 226 2.94 11.09 -10.90
C CYS A 226 2.66 10.79 -12.38
N ASN A 227 3.46 11.35 -13.28
CA ASN A 227 3.33 11.16 -14.73
C ASN A 227 4.01 9.87 -15.24
N TYR A 228 4.79 9.19 -14.41
CA TYR A 228 5.63 8.07 -14.82
C TYR A 228 6.65 8.47 -15.90
N GLY A 229 7.21 9.66 -15.76
CA GLY A 229 8.08 10.28 -16.74
C GLY A 229 9.25 11.02 -16.10
N HIS A 230 9.60 12.17 -16.71
CA HIS A 230 10.67 13.00 -16.22
C HIS A 230 10.22 13.94 -15.10
N ALA A 231 11.07 14.12 -14.08
CA ALA A 231 10.83 15.08 -13.02
C ALA A 231 10.85 16.53 -13.55
N THR A 232 11.58 16.78 -14.64
CA THR A 232 11.61 18.06 -15.34
C THR A 232 10.29 18.47 -16.00
N ASP A 233 9.29 17.58 -16.06
CA ASP A 233 7.93 17.91 -16.49
C ASP A 233 7.16 18.72 -15.42
N TYR A 234 7.69 18.78 -14.20
CA TYR A 234 7.16 19.54 -13.07
C TYR A 234 8.04 20.76 -12.78
N THR A 235 7.45 21.82 -12.27
CA THR A 235 8.22 22.87 -11.58
C THR A 235 8.75 22.36 -10.25
N GLU A 236 9.73 23.02 -9.67
CA GLU A 236 10.28 22.65 -8.35
C GLU A 236 9.18 22.62 -7.26
N THR A 237 8.26 23.58 -7.30
CA THR A 237 7.15 23.67 -6.35
C THR A 237 6.13 22.55 -6.54
N GLU A 238 5.80 22.20 -7.78
CA GLU A 238 4.91 21.06 -8.08
C GLU A 238 5.53 19.71 -7.68
N LEU A 239 6.84 19.54 -7.93
CA LEU A 239 7.55 18.33 -7.54
C LEU A 239 7.64 18.22 -6.01
N HIS A 240 7.83 19.34 -5.30
CA HIS A 240 7.78 19.35 -3.85
C HIS A 240 6.37 19.01 -3.34
N ASN A 241 5.33 19.55 -3.97
CA ASN A 241 3.94 19.23 -3.61
C ASN A 241 3.60 17.76 -3.88
N LEU A 242 4.09 17.19 -4.98
CA LEU A 242 3.96 15.75 -5.27
C LEU A 242 4.58 14.91 -4.14
N TRP A 243 5.78 15.28 -3.68
CA TRP A 243 6.42 14.64 -2.55
C TRP A 243 5.64 14.85 -1.25
N ALA A 244 5.10 16.04 -1.00
CA ALA A 244 4.32 16.34 0.21
C ALA A 244 3.05 15.48 0.30
N HIS A 245 2.37 15.26 -0.82
CA HIS A 245 1.22 14.36 -0.89
C HIS A 245 1.63 12.91 -0.58
N TYR A 246 2.71 12.43 -1.18
CA TYR A 246 3.25 11.11 -0.87
C TYR A 246 3.65 10.96 0.61
N ALA A 247 4.36 11.96 1.17
CA ALA A 247 4.79 11.94 2.57
C ALA A 247 3.61 11.93 3.54
N ALA A 248 2.57 12.71 3.24
CA ALA A 248 1.33 12.74 4.02
C ALA A 248 0.57 11.40 3.93
N GLU A 249 0.56 10.74 2.77
CA GLU A 249 -0.03 9.40 2.60
C GLU A 249 0.76 8.35 3.39
N ALA A 250 2.09 8.41 3.36
CA ALA A 250 2.94 7.52 4.16
C ALA A 250 2.73 7.73 5.67
N GLU A 251 2.57 9.00 6.13
CA GLU A 251 2.18 9.29 7.52
C GLU A 251 0.81 8.72 7.88
N LEU A 252 -0.16 8.79 6.95
CA LEU A 252 -1.49 8.21 7.14
C LEU A 252 -1.42 6.68 7.30
N VAL A 253 -0.65 6.02 6.45
CA VAL A 253 -0.41 4.57 6.52
C VAL A 253 0.24 4.18 7.85
N ASP A 254 1.29 4.90 8.28
CA ASP A 254 1.93 4.67 9.57
C ASP A 254 0.93 4.71 10.72
N ARG A 255 0.07 5.74 10.75
CA ARG A 255 -0.97 5.91 11.77
C ARG A 255 -1.91 4.71 11.84
N HIS A 256 -2.32 4.20 10.68
CA HIS A 256 -3.28 3.11 10.63
C HIS A 256 -2.64 1.74 10.86
N ILE A 257 -1.40 1.52 10.43
CA ILE A 257 -0.60 0.36 10.88
C ILE A 257 -0.45 0.41 12.41
N GLY A 258 -0.17 1.59 12.97
CA GLY A 258 -0.09 1.80 14.42
C GLY A 258 -1.33 1.31 15.17
N SER A 259 -2.52 1.46 14.60
CA SER A 259 -3.76 0.96 15.22
C SER A 259 -3.81 -0.58 15.29
N ILE A 260 -3.24 -1.28 14.31
CA ILE A 260 -3.12 -2.74 14.31
C ILE A 260 -2.09 -3.19 15.35
N LEU A 261 -0.92 -2.53 15.37
CA LEU A 261 0.15 -2.82 16.34
C LEU A 261 -0.33 -2.58 17.77
N GLN A 262 -1.03 -1.48 18.01
CA GLN A 262 -1.65 -1.20 19.32
C GLN A 262 -2.68 -2.27 19.71
N LYS A 263 -3.47 -2.78 18.76
CA LYS A 263 -4.42 -3.86 19.05
C LYS A 263 -3.71 -5.17 19.43
N ILE A 264 -2.57 -5.47 18.81
CA ILE A 264 -1.73 -6.62 19.18
C ILE A 264 -1.24 -6.46 20.62
N ASP A 265 -0.86 -5.25 21.01
CA ASP A 265 -0.46 -4.93 22.39
C ASP A 265 -1.62 -5.05 23.38
N ASP A 266 -2.77 -4.42 23.09
CA ASP A 266 -3.99 -4.45 23.91
C ASP A 266 -4.46 -5.89 24.21
N LEU A 267 -4.25 -6.80 23.26
CA LEU A 267 -4.62 -8.22 23.37
C LEU A 267 -3.49 -9.08 23.98
N ALA A 268 -2.35 -8.46 24.37
CA ALA A 268 -1.16 -9.13 24.91
C ALA A 268 -0.66 -10.27 24.00
N LEU A 269 -0.58 -10.03 22.69
CA LEU A 269 -0.26 -11.07 21.71
C LEU A 269 1.22 -11.10 21.32
N TRP A 270 2.08 -10.19 21.79
CA TRP A 270 3.48 -10.12 21.37
C TRP A 270 4.26 -11.41 21.58
N ASP A 271 4.07 -12.08 22.72
CA ASP A 271 4.77 -13.32 23.03
C ASP A 271 4.37 -14.49 22.14
N ASP A 272 3.16 -14.47 21.58
CA ASP A 272 2.57 -15.56 20.82
C ASP A 272 2.39 -15.26 19.32
N THR A 273 2.87 -14.10 18.84
CA THR A 273 2.68 -13.64 17.46
C THR A 273 4.00 -13.22 16.84
N VAL A 274 4.21 -13.62 15.60
CA VAL A 274 5.23 -13.06 14.72
C VAL A 274 4.57 -11.97 13.88
N VAL A 275 5.02 -10.73 14.02
CA VAL A 275 4.55 -9.58 13.24
C VAL A 275 5.62 -9.22 12.22
N ILE A 276 5.24 -9.14 10.96
CA ILE A 276 6.11 -8.75 9.85
C ILE A 276 5.49 -7.52 9.19
N VAL A 277 6.26 -6.43 9.11
CA VAL A 277 5.89 -5.23 8.36
C VAL A 277 6.87 -5.09 7.21
N THR A 278 6.38 -4.97 5.99
CA THR A 278 7.21 -4.83 4.79
C THR A 278 6.51 -4.01 3.72
N SER A 279 7.29 -3.48 2.78
CA SER A 279 6.79 -2.92 1.52
C SER A 279 7.15 -3.85 0.36
N ASP A 280 6.47 -3.69 -0.77
CA ASP A 280 6.79 -4.43 -1.99
C ASP A 280 7.88 -3.76 -2.82
N HIS A 281 7.86 -2.44 -2.92
CA HIS A 281 8.83 -1.59 -3.63
C HIS A 281 8.65 -0.12 -3.25
N GLY A 282 9.52 0.74 -3.76
CA GLY A 282 9.40 2.20 -3.69
C GLY A 282 8.84 2.83 -4.97
N THR A 283 9.01 4.14 -5.07
CA THR A 283 8.67 4.97 -6.23
C THR A 283 9.60 6.17 -6.29
N SER A 284 9.98 6.62 -7.48
CA SER A 284 10.76 7.86 -7.66
C SER A 284 9.86 9.09 -7.56
N ILE A 285 10.31 10.12 -6.84
CA ILE A 285 9.64 11.43 -6.73
C ILE A 285 10.69 12.52 -6.93
N GLY A 286 11.32 12.53 -8.10
CA GLY A 286 12.36 13.46 -8.51
C GLY A 286 13.75 12.86 -8.56
N GLU A 287 14.02 11.76 -7.89
CA GLU A 287 15.30 11.07 -7.93
C GLU A 287 15.62 10.63 -9.37
N HIS A 288 16.90 10.75 -9.76
CA HIS A 288 17.39 10.40 -11.11
C HIS A 288 16.59 11.02 -12.27
N ASP A 289 16.02 12.23 -12.05
CA ASP A 289 15.13 12.92 -13.01
C ASP A 289 13.89 12.06 -13.37
N ARG A 290 13.31 11.35 -12.42
CA ARG A 290 12.16 10.47 -12.64
C ARG A 290 11.04 10.69 -11.62
N THR A 291 9.82 10.34 -12.06
CA THR A 291 8.66 10.17 -11.19
C THR A 291 7.94 8.87 -11.53
N GLY A 292 7.44 8.19 -10.50
CA GLY A 292 6.74 6.91 -10.63
C GLY A 292 7.67 5.71 -10.77
N LYS A 293 7.11 4.58 -11.15
CA LYS A 293 7.73 3.24 -11.16
C LYS A 293 8.13 2.77 -12.58
N SER A 294 8.65 3.66 -13.41
CA SER A 294 8.89 3.37 -14.83
C SER A 294 10.20 2.65 -15.14
N ASN A 295 11.16 2.65 -14.22
CA ASN A 295 12.49 2.08 -14.40
C ASN A 295 12.81 1.05 -13.31
N ILE A 296 12.60 -0.23 -13.59
CA ILE A 296 12.97 -1.33 -12.68
C ILE A 296 14.46 -1.45 -12.40
N ASN A 297 15.29 -0.60 -13.01
CA ASN A 297 16.73 -0.56 -12.80
C ASN A 297 17.16 0.51 -11.78
N ASP A 298 16.27 1.40 -11.41
CA ASP A 298 16.56 2.43 -10.41
C ASP A 298 16.50 1.84 -9.00
N ALA A 299 17.47 2.24 -8.15
CA ALA A 299 17.57 1.74 -6.79
C ALA A 299 16.31 2.12 -5.97
N ASP A 300 15.79 3.33 -6.20
CA ASP A 300 14.65 3.88 -5.48
C ASP A 300 13.35 3.08 -5.67
N ASP A 301 13.22 2.38 -6.80
CA ASP A 301 12.05 1.52 -7.07
C ASP A 301 12.16 0.14 -6.40
N LYS A 302 13.35 -0.23 -5.94
CA LYS A 302 13.66 -1.57 -5.43
C LYS A 302 13.90 -1.65 -3.93
N GLU A 303 14.12 -0.49 -3.27
CA GLU A 303 14.42 -0.40 -1.84
C GLU A 303 13.22 0.08 -0.98
#